data_5f7f89b83efd1f2803ef020b62dd55c2
#
_entry.id   5f7f89b83efd1f2803ef020b62dd55c2
#
_cell.length_a   1.000
_cell.length_b   1.000
_cell.length_c   1.000
_cell.angle_alpha   90.00
_cell.angle_beta   90.00
_cell.angle_gamma   90.00
#
_symmetry.space_group_name_H-M   'P 1'
#
loop_
_entity.id
_entity.type
_entity.pdbx_description
1 polymer ?
#
loop_
_entity_poly.entity_id
_entity_poly.type
_entity_poly.pdbx_seq_one_letter_code
_entity_poly.pdbx_strand_id
1 'polypeptide(L)'
;MKHWIALAGIVTLGAGAIFVSERRKVEVPPGPAAMLYLVADTEQELTRMPMRFTRMSDEEEIAIGNSLARSYGWSSNSDKPAEVKEVESYLAEVGARLAPHAHRKLPYQFHYIADEGFINAFALPGGHVFVGAGLLALMDSEDELAAVLGHEIEHIDHYHSAERAQQEQALRKIPLGGLIAIQVEVFEAGYSKDQELEADREGTRLAVEAGYSSSGAIRMFQTFERLYQQTQGPAKTPEEELSQVALETLEGYFRSHPLPTERIDEINRLVASEHWELKPERDLEVAYIFWTAKANAALESHRYQRAEQLAAHSLKIRAEQPKALDALARAQFAQADFASSAESYRKLLELDPSDPKTVSRFSMALGAHDRQQAAGEFRRWADSAKRVPSSELQVPAAGLQLLAGNSESARQLQYDLLTEADEMGELGWWYYLAGDLPSASSLIDSAVQRRPGDPVLRVRQAWTKIEAMRLSDALETLNAAYGEGSPVPERMMARAVAEWLGQQPDQALRDFETALEGQPEWANSSWVEALYSPKVASSVGQMQAERERRRKLQLAHSRP
;
A
#
# COMPACT_ATOMS: atom_id res chain seq x y z
N MET A 1 29.91 37.94 40.09
CA MET A 1 30.58 36.61 40.03
C MET A 1 30.08 35.64 41.10
N LYS A 2 30.06 35.98 42.40
CA LYS A 2 29.65 35.05 43.47
C LYS A 2 28.19 34.54 43.35
N HIS A 3 27.26 35.35 42.87
CA HIS A 3 25.86 34.93 42.68
C HIS A 3 25.67 33.97 41.52
N TRP A 4 26.47 34.09 40.47
CA TRP A 4 26.43 33.17 39.31
C TRP A 4 27.02 31.79 39.65
N ILE A 5 28.03 31.72 40.50
CA ILE A 5 28.63 30.48 41.00
C ILE A 5 27.65 29.73 41.92
N ALA A 6 26.91 30.46 42.76
CA ALA A 6 25.89 29.88 43.62
C ALA A 6 24.71 29.36 42.81
N LEU A 7 24.27 30.08 41.76
CA LEU A 7 23.19 29.64 40.85
C LEU A 7 23.61 28.41 40.08
N ALA A 8 24.83 28.39 39.52
CA ALA A 8 25.37 27.21 38.82
C ALA A 8 25.49 25.98 39.75
N GLY A 9 25.87 26.22 41.06
CA GLY A 9 25.93 25.15 42.05
C GLY A 9 24.56 24.58 42.41
N ILE A 10 23.52 25.42 42.50
CA ILE A 10 22.13 24.97 42.76
C ILE A 10 21.58 24.22 41.58
N VAL A 11 21.82 24.69 40.35
CA VAL A 11 21.39 24.01 39.13
C VAL A 11 22.07 22.65 38.95
N THR A 12 23.37 22.54 39.22
CA THR A 12 24.09 21.25 39.14
C THR A 12 23.69 20.27 40.25
N LEU A 13 23.41 20.74 41.45
CA LEU A 13 22.92 19.90 42.56
C LEU A 13 21.46 19.47 42.33
N GLY A 14 20.64 20.37 41.80
CA GLY A 14 19.26 20.05 41.39
C GLY A 14 19.21 19.03 40.29
N ALA A 15 19.97 19.23 39.23
CA ALA A 15 20.07 18.28 38.11
C ALA A 15 20.63 16.91 38.55
N GLY A 16 21.62 16.91 39.49
CA GLY A 16 22.14 15.68 40.07
C GLY A 16 21.14 14.94 40.95
N ALA A 17 20.30 15.64 41.70
CA ALA A 17 19.26 15.05 42.53
C ALA A 17 18.11 14.45 41.67
N ILE A 18 17.71 15.15 40.62
CA ILE A 18 16.73 14.67 39.64
C ILE A 18 17.28 13.43 38.92
N PHE A 19 18.53 13.47 38.44
CA PHE A 19 19.20 12.35 37.81
C PHE A 19 19.26 11.10 38.69
N VAL A 20 19.55 11.24 39.98
CA VAL A 20 19.57 10.12 40.94
C VAL A 20 18.17 9.63 41.26
N SER A 21 17.16 10.51 41.30
CA SER A 21 15.76 10.16 41.51
C SER A 21 15.19 9.38 40.32
N GLU A 22 15.47 9.85 39.11
CA GLU A 22 15.03 9.18 37.87
C GLU A 22 15.72 7.81 37.65
N ARG A 23 17.03 7.68 37.97
CA ARG A 23 17.73 6.37 37.93
C ARG A 23 17.10 5.29 38.81
N ARG A 24 16.39 5.68 39.86
CA ARG A 24 15.68 4.74 40.73
C ARG A 24 14.34 4.30 40.17
N LYS A 25 13.81 5.02 39.17
CA LYS A 25 12.49 4.72 38.58
C LYS A 25 12.55 3.93 37.26
N VAL A 26 13.72 3.84 36.63
CA VAL A 26 13.82 3.27 35.25
C VAL A 26 14.97 2.28 35.17
N GLU A 27 14.68 1.01 34.95
CA GLU A 27 15.62 -0.01 34.47
C GLU A 27 15.75 0.13 32.93
N VAL A 28 16.40 1.16 32.44
CA VAL A 28 16.72 1.31 31.01
C VAL A 28 18.11 0.74 30.76
N PRO A 29 18.29 -0.15 29.75
CA PRO A 29 19.61 -0.61 29.35
C PRO A 29 20.51 0.57 28.99
N PRO A 30 21.76 0.65 29.43
CA PRO A 30 22.63 1.79 29.19
C PRO A 30 23.03 1.84 27.71
N GLY A 31 22.51 2.84 26.95
CA GLY A 31 22.86 3.13 25.58
C GLY A 31 22.90 4.64 25.29
N PRO A 32 23.60 5.09 24.24
CA PRO A 32 23.69 6.52 23.90
C PRO A 32 22.32 7.20 23.68
N ALA A 33 21.34 6.46 23.15
CA ALA A 33 19.98 6.95 22.94
C ALA A 33 19.25 7.20 24.26
N ALA A 34 19.44 6.36 25.27
CA ALA A 34 18.86 6.55 26.60
C ALA A 34 19.41 7.79 27.31
N MET A 35 20.70 8.14 27.10
CA MET A 35 21.28 9.36 27.62
C MET A 35 20.75 10.62 26.95
N LEU A 36 20.57 10.60 25.63
CA LEU A 36 19.95 11.72 24.89
C LEU A 36 18.50 11.94 25.32
N TYR A 37 17.75 10.88 25.54
CA TYR A 37 16.38 10.94 26.04
C TYR A 37 16.31 11.54 27.45
N LEU A 38 17.19 11.08 28.35
CA LEU A 38 17.23 11.58 29.73
C LEU A 38 17.62 13.08 29.80
N VAL A 39 18.50 13.53 28.91
CA VAL A 39 18.89 14.95 28.80
C VAL A 39 17.72 15.78 28.27
N ALA A 40 17.02 15.29 27.23
CA ALA A 40 15.86 15.96 26.65
C ALA A 40 14.70 16.07 27.66
N ASP A 41 14.43 15.00 28.41
CA ASP A 41 13.38 14.95 29.44
C ASP A 41 13.69 15.90 30.61
N THR A 42 14.95 15.93 31.07
CA THR A 42 15.39 16.85 32.15
C THR A 42 15.35 18.32 31.72
N GLU A 43 15.68 18.60 30.45
CA GLU A 43 15.63 19.95 29.89
C GLU A 43 14.18 20.43 29.73
N GLN A 44 13.28 19.56 29.33
CA GLN A 44 11.83 19.83 29.25
C GLN A 44 11.23 20.10 30.62
N GLU A 45 11.52 19.31 31.66
CA GLU A 45 11.02 19.49 33.01
C GLU A 45 11.49 20.83 33.65
N LEU A 46 12.75 21.19 33.43
CA LEU A 46 13.30 22.47 33.95
C LEU A 46 12.69 23.70 33.24
N THR A 47 12.30 23.58 31.99
CA THR A 47 11.65 24.66 31.22
C THR A 47 10.15 24.78 31.50
N ARG A 48 9.49 23.75 32.00
CA ARG A 48 8.04 23.71 32.31
C ARG A 48 7.65 24.49 33.55
N MET A 49 8.51 24.56 34.57
CA MET A 49 8.16 25.20 35.85
C MET A 49 7.67 26.66 35.74
N PRO A 50 8.23 27.55 34.88
CA PRO A 50 7.70 28.91 34.71
C PRO A 50 6.38 28.97 33.90
N MET A 51 6.10 28.00 33.03
CA MET A 51 4.98 28.06 32.09
C MET A 51 3.64 27.63 32.69
N ARG A 52 3.67 26.81 33.77
CA ARG A 52 2.44 26.47 34.53
C ARG A 52 1.74 27.69 35.13
N PHE A 53 2.43 28.85 35.25
CA PHE A 53 1.88 30.07 35.80
C PHE A 53 1.31 31.06 34.76
N THR A 54 1.52 30.84 33.47
CA THR A 54 1.04 31.69 32.38
C THR A 54 0.42 30.85 31.26
N ARG A 55 -0.68 30.18 31.58
CA ARG A 55 -1.41 29.39 30.56
C ARG A 55 -2.01 30.32 29.53
N MET A 56 -1.87 29.91 28.27
CA MET A 56 -2.56 30.45 27.11
C MET A 56 -4.07 30.33 27.29
N SER A 57 -4.86 31.29 26.83
CA SER A 57 -6.30 31.15 26.79
C SER A 57 -6.74 30.16 25.72
N ASP A 58 -7.95 29.57 25.86
CA ASP A 58 -8.47 28.65 24.86
C ASP A 58 -8.61 29.33 23.48
N GLU A 59 -8.97 30.60 23.43
CA GLU A 59 -9.07 31.37 22.18
C GLU A 59 -7.72 31.56 21.50
N GLU A 60 -6.66 31.84 22.25
CA GLU A 60 -5.30 31.96 21.73
C GLU A 60 -4.81 30.60 21.23
N GLU A 61 -5.06 29.53 21.98
CA GLU A 61 -4.71 28.16 21.63
C GLU A 61 -5.38 27.72 20.32
N ILE A 62 -6.70 27.96 20.19
CA ILE A 62 -7.45 27.68 18.96
C ILE A 62 -6.91 28.48 17.77
N ALA A 63 -6.56 29.76 17.97
CA ALA A 63 -6.00 30.58 16.89
C ALA A 63 -4.65 30.07 16.39
N ILE A 64 -3.78 29.65 17.31
CA ILE A 64 -2.48 29.05 16.99
C ILE A 64 -2.69 27.71 16.27
N GLY A 65 -3.52 26.83 16.82
CA GLY A 65 -3.83 25.54 16.21
C GLY A 65 -4.37 25.65 14.80
N ASN A 66 -5.34 26.53 14.57
CA ASN A 66 -5.86 26.84 13.23
C ASN A 66 -4.78 27.36 12.26
N SER A 67 -3.81 28.12 12.74
CA SER A 67 -2.69 28.60 11.94
C SER A 67 -1.74 27.46 11.55
N LEU A 68 -1.39 26.62 12.52
CA LEU A 68 -0.53 25.45 12.32
C LEU A 68 -1.19 24.43 11.39
N ALA A 69 -2.47 24.11 11.60
CA ALA A 69 -3.20 23.16 10.76
C ALA A 69 -3.23 23.61 9.29
N ARG A 70 -3.40 24.91 9.02
CA ARG A 70 -3.31 25.45 7.65
C ARG A 70 -1.92 25.30 7.03
N SER A 71 -0.85 25.39 7.80
CA SER A 71 0.50 25.18 7.28
C SER A 71 0.76 23.73 6.89
N TYR A 72 0.03 22.78 7.46
CA TYR A 72 0.00 21.36 7.07
C TYR A 72 -0.81 21.07 5.81
N GLY A 73 -1.25 22.08 5.10
CA GLY A 73 -2.08 21.91 3.90
C GLY A 73 -3.52 21.54 4.23
N TRP A 74 -3.96 21.62 5.51
CA TRP A 74 -5.39 21.54 5.80
C TRP A 74 -6.09 22.69 5.11
N SER A 75 -6.83 22.36 4.10
CA SER A 75 -7.77 23.24 3.42
C SER A 75 -9.13 22.56 3.39
N SER A 76 -10.19 23.35 3.52
CA SER A 76 -11.57 22.90 3.29
C SER A 76 -11.83 22.57 1.81
N ASN A 77 -10.79 22.17 1.05
CA ASN A 77 -10.83 22.05 -0.39
C ASN A 77 -11.70 20.86 -0.81
N SER A 78 -12.68 21.12 -1.67
CA SER A 78 -13.65 20.14 -2.18
C SER A 78 -13.05 19.10 -3.14
N ASP A 79 -11.81 19.28 -3.60
CA ASP A 79 -11.20 18.48 -4.68
C ASP A 79 -10.40 17.24 -4.21
N LYS A 80 -10.52 16.85 -2.92
CA LYS A 80 -9.89 15.63 -2.42
C LYS A 80 -10.52 14.38 -3.05
N PRO A 81 -9.73 13.30 -3.29
CA PRO A 81 -10.25 12.01 -3.72
C PRO A 81 -11.36 11.49 -2.80
N ALA A 82 -12.29 10.71 -3.34
CA ALA A 82 -13.44 10.19 -2.56
C ALA A 82 -12.99 9.36 -1.35
N GLU A 83 -11.97 8.52 -1.51
CA GLU A 83 -11.40 7.70 -0.44
C GLU A 83 -10.80 8.54 0.70
N VAL A 84 -10.13 9.65 0.38
CA VAL A 84 -9.58 10.57 1.39
C VAL A 84 -10.73 11.21 2.20
N LYS A 85 -11.79 11.65 1.52
CA LYS A 85 -12.98 12.22 2.18
C LYS A 85 -13.67 11.21 3.07
N GLU A 86 -13.75 9.97 2.62
CA GLU A 86 -14.35 8.88 3.40
C GLU A 86 -13.57 8.62 4.69
N VAL A 87 -12.23 8.53 4.63
CA VAL A 87 -11.40 8.35 5.82
C VAL A 87 -11.50 9.56 6.76
N GLU A 88 -11.48 10.79 6.23
CA GLU A 88 -11.65 12.01 7.06
C GLU A 88 -13.02 12.04 7.76
N SER A 89 -14.10 11.66 7.05
CA SER A 89 -15.44 11.56 7.64
C SER A 89 -15.46 10.52 8.75
N TYR A 90 -14.88 9.36 8.51
CA TYR A 90 -14.81 8.29 9.49
C TYR A 90 -14.00 8.69 10.74
N LEU A 91 -12.85 9.33 10.58
CA LEU A 91 -12.07 9.87 11.69
C LEU A 91 -12.89 10.89 12.50
N ALA A 92 -13.63 11.77 11.82
CA ALA A 92 -14.50 12.75 12.46
C ALA A 92 -15.66 12.07 13.23
N GLU A 93 -16.23 10.97 12.72
CA GLU A 93 -17.28 10.21 13.41
C GLU A 93 -16.76 9.52 14.67
N VAL A 94 -15.59 8.86 14.60
CA VAL A 94 -14.96 8.24 15.78
C VAL A 94 -14.59 9.32 16.80
N GLY A 95 -13.97 10.41 16.34
CA GLY A 95 -13.60 11.53 17.20
C GLY A 95 -14.79 12.23 17.85
N ALA A 96 -15.93 12.36 17.14
CA ALA A 96 -17.16 12.93 17.69
C ALA A 96 -17.76 12.07 18.81
N ARG A 97 -17.48 10.77 18.84
CA ARG A 97 -17.87 9.89 19.97
C ARG A 97 -16.93 10.07 21.18
N LEU A 98 -15.67 10.40 20.94
CA LEU A 98 -14.65 10.58 21.97
C LEU A 98 -14.70 11.98 22.60
N ALA A 99 -14.72 13.03 21.80
CA ALA A 99 -14.63 14.43 22.22
C ALA A 99 -15.58 14.87 23.36
N PRO A 100 -16.83 14.37 23.46
CA PRO A 100 -17.73 14.69 24.58
C PRO A 100 -17.21 14.26 25.95
N HIS A 101 -16.32 13.27 26.03
CA HIS A 101 -15.74 12.75 27.26
C HIS A 101 -14.49 13.52 27.71
N ALA A 102 -13.87 14.33 26.84
CA ALA A 102 -12.78 15.22 27.21
C ALA A 102 -13.25 16.30 28.21
N HIS A 103 -12.37 16.71 29.12
CA HIS A 103 -12.69 17.73 30.14
C HIS A 103 -12.84 19.11 29.49
N ARG A 104 -11.95 19.46 28.55
CA ARG A 104 -11.99 20.73 27.84
C ARG A 104 -12.93 20.65 26.64
N LYS A 105 -13.82 21.63 26.52
CA LYS A 105 -14.80 21.68 25.41
C LYS A 105 -14.24 22.53 24.25
N LEU A 106 -13.19 22.00 23.61
CA LEU A 106 -12.57 22.59 22.43
C LEU A 106 -13.24 22.10 21.13
N PRO A 107 -13.08 22.83 20.02
CA PRO A 107 -13.59 22.41 18.71
C PRO A 107 -12.69 21.33 18.10
N TYR A 108 -12.77 20.10 18.62
CA TYR A 108 -11.95 18.99 18.12
C TYR A 108 -12.22 18.72 16.64
N GLN A 109 -11.13 18.62 15.86
CA GLN A 109 -11.14 18.36 14.42
C GLN A 109 -10.13 17.27 14.09
N PHE A 110 -10.53 16.32 13.27
CA PHE A 110 -9.72 15.14 12.93
C PHE A 110 -9.34 15.19 11.46
N HIS A 111 -8.05 15.02 11.17
CA HIS A 111 -7.45 15.20 9.86
C HIS A 111 -6.73 13.94 9.42
N TYR A 112 -6.84 13.61 8.14
CA TYR A 112 -6.16 12.48 7.54
C TYR A 112 -4.98 12.93 6.66
N ILE A 113 -3.82 12.33 6.89
CA ILE A 113 -2.63 12.49 6.04
C ILE A 113 -2.53 11.26 5.14
N ALA A 114 -2.87 11.44 3.85
CA ALA A 114 -2.93 10.36 2.86
C ALA A 114 -1.52 9.99 2.34
N ASP A 115 -0.58 9.75 3.24
CA ASP A 115 0.78 9.29 2.96
C ASP A 115 1.00 7.96 3.69
N GLU A 116 1.16 6.88 2.94
CA GLU A 116 1.40 5.53 3.48
C GLU A 116 2.73 5.42 4.23
N GLY A 117 3.71 6.28 3.93
CA GLY A 117 4.95 6.41 4.68
C GLY A 117 4.77 7.12 6.02
N PHE A 118 3.66 7.82 6.26
CA PHE A 118 3.42 8.53 7.49
C PHE A 118 2.76 7.63 8.55
N ILE A 119 3.59 6.92 9.32
CA ILE A 119 3.17 6.05 10.43
C ILE A 119 3.21 6.87 11.72
N ASN A 120 2.30 7.83 11.86
CA ASN A 120 2.21 8.67 13.05
C ASN A 120 0.79 9.23 13.23
N ALA A 121 0.48 9.64 14.48
CA ALA A 121 -0.59 10.56 14.81
C ALA A 121 0.00 11.67 15.70
N PHE A 122 -0.59 12.84 15.68
CA PHE A 122 -0.17 13.93 16.55
C PHE A 122 -1.26 14.96 16.79
N ALA A 123 -1.19 15.64 17.93
CA ALA A 123 -2.11 16.68 18.33
C ALA A 123 -1.48 18.06 18.20
N LEU A 124 -2.21 19.00 17.59
CA LEU A 124 -1.89 20.42 17.64
C LEU A 124 -2.76 21.14 18.68
N PRO A 125 -2.30 22.28 19.22
CA PRO A 125 -3.12 23.07 20.12
C PRO A 125 -4.49 23.41 19.54
N GLY A 126 -5.48 23.62 20.42
CA GLY A 126 -6.80 24.10 20.01
C GLY A 126 -7.75 23.07 19.39
N GLY A 127 -7.41 21.78 19.45
CA GLY A 127 -8.34 20.71 19.09
C GLY A 127 -8.06 19.98 17.78
N HIS A 128 -6.92 20.20 17.12
CA HIS A 128 -6.59 19.51 15.87
C HIS A 128 -5.82 18.22 16.11
N VAL A 129 -6.33 17.09 15.59
CA VAL A 129 -5.68 15.77 15.64
C VAL A 129 -5.43 15.29 14.22
N PHE A 130 -4.22 14.86 13.92
CA PHE A 130 -3.81 14.34 12.62
C PHE A 130 -3.47 12.86 12.72
N VAL A 131 -3.91 12.07 11.74
CA VAL A 131 -3.65 10.63 11.67
C VAL A 131 -3.17 10.26 10.27
N GLY A 132 -2.04 9.55 10.20
CA GLY A 132 -1.42 9.11 8.96
C GLY A 132 -2.02 7.82 8.39
N ALA A 133 -1.99 7.70 7.06
CA ALA A 133 -2.39 6.51 6.34
C ALA A 133 -1.60 5.27 6.79
N GLY A 134 -0.27 5.43 6.97
CA GLY A 134 0.58 4.34 7.42
C GLY A 134 0.21 3.80 8.79
N LEU A 135 -0.19 4.67 9.73
CA LEU A 135 -0.64 4.25 11.06
C LEU A 135 -2.00 3.52 10.99
N LEU A 136 -2.98 4.07 10.25
CA LEU A 136 -4.27 3.42 10.04
C LEU A 136 -4.15 2.05 9.37
N ALA A 137 -3.18 1.90 8.45
CA ALA A 137 -2.92 0.63 7.79
C ALA A 137 -2.38 -0.48 8.72
N LEU A 138 -1.95 -0.14 9.95
CA LEU A 138 -1.49 -1.08 10.98
C LEU A 138 -2.62 -1.51 11.93
N MET A 139 -3.76 -0.83 11.90
CA MET A 139 -4.89 -1.09 12.80
C MET A 139 -5.83 -2.15 12.23
N ASP A 140 -6.32 -3.02 13.10
CA ASP A 140 -7.28 -4.07 12.77
C ASP A 140 -8.70 -3.75 13.28
N SER A 141 -8.85 -2.76 14.20
CA SER A 141 -10.14 -2.42 14.80
C SER A 141 -10.36 -0.91 14.97
N GLU A 142 -11.63 -0.49 15.06
CA GLU A 142 -12.02 0.87 15.43
C GLU A 142 -11.59 1.19 16.88
N ASP A 143 -11.50 0.19 17.75
CA ASP A 143 -11.09 0.34 19.14
C ASP A 143 -9.60 0.72 19.25
N GLU A 144 -8.74 0.21 18.34
CA GLU A 144 -7.34 0.65 18.20
C GLU A 144 -7.27 2.12 17.76
N LEU A 145 -8.07 2.51 16.77
CA LEU A 145 -8.19 3.89 16.33
C LEU A 145 -8.69 4.80 17.45
N ALA A 146 -9.73 4.38 18.18
CA ALA A 146 -10.28 5.13 19.30
C ALA A 146 -9.25 5.33 20.43
N ALA A 147 -8.41 4.33 20.69
CA ALA A 147 -7.32 4.45 21.66
C ALA A 147 -6.28 5.49 21.25
N VAL A 148 -5.89 5.50 19.96
CA VAL A 148 -4.95 6.50 19.42
C VAL A 148 -5.56 7.90 19.44
N LEU A 149 -6.81 8.06 18.96
CA LEU A 149 -7.49 9.36 18.99
C LEU A 149 -7.71 9.86 20.42
N GLY A 150 -8.03 8.97 21.35
CA GLY A 150 -8.14 9.29 22.78
C GLY A 150 -6.83 9.79 23.35
N HIS A 151 -5.71 9.12 23.06
CA HIS A 151 -4.37 9.54 23.44
C HIS A 151 -4.04 10.95 22.92
N GLU A 152 -4.32 11.23 21.65
CA GLU A 152 -4.08 12.56 21.06
C GLU A 152 -5.01 13.64 21.64
N ILE A 153 -6.28 13.31 21.92
CA ILE A 153 -7.20 14.22 22.59
C ILE A 153 -6.65 14.60 23.98
N GLU A 154 -6.10 13.64 24.73
CA GLU A 154 -5.55 13.90 26.07
C GLU A 154 -4.30 14.80 26.06
N HIS A 155 -3.47 14.75 25.02
CA HIS A 155 -2.39 15.72 24.85
C HIS A 155 -2.91 17.15 24.69
N ILE A 156 -4.11 17.35 24.16
CA ILE A 156 -4.77 18.65 24.08
C ILE A 156 -5.44 18.98 25.42
N ASP A 157 -6.18 18.05 25.99
CA ASP A 157 -6.98 18.21 27.20
C ASP A 157 -6.13 18.54 28.43
N HIS A 158 -4.95 17.92 28.52
CA HIS A 158 -3.94 18.18 29.55
C HIS A 158 -2.94 19.30 29.20
N TYR A 159 -3.22 20.11 28.17
CA TYR A 159 -2.40 21.26 27.72
C TYR A 159 -1.00 20.90 27.20
N HIS A 160 -0.67 19.64 26.97
CA HIS A 160 0.66 19.23 26.52
C HIS A 160 1.05 19.90 25.20
N SER A 161 0.13 19.94 24.24
CA SER A 161 0.34 20.61 22.95
C SER A 161 0.44 22.13 23.07
N ALA A 162 -0.33 22.75 23.98
CA ALA A 162 -0.26 24.18 24.25
C ALA A 162 1.04 24.60 24.94
N GLU A 163 1.49 23.85 25.97
CA GLU A 163 2.77 24.04 26.62
C GLU A 163 3.93 23.97 25.62
N ARG A 164 3.87 23.02 24.69
CA ARG A 164 4.88 22.88 23.66
C ARG A 164 4.91 24.06 22.68
N ALA A 165 3.74 24.55 22.25
CA ALA A 165 3.64 25.76 21.43
C ALA A 165 4.22 26.98 22.14
N GLN A 166 3.97 27.12 23.45
CA GLN A 166 4.53 28.23 24.27
C GLN A 166 6.05 28.13 24.40
N GLN A 167 6.60 26.92 24.59
CA GLN A 167 8.05 26.70 24.63
C GLN A 167 8.71 27.16 23.33
N GLU A 168 8.16 26.75 22.19
CA GLU A 168 8.66 27.17 20.89
C GLU A 168 8.57 28.68 20.67
N GLN A 169 7.46 29.30 21.07
CA GLN A 169 7.34 30.75 21.01
C GLN A 169 8.35 31.47 21.90
N ALA A 170 8.64 30.92 23.09
CA ALA A 170 9.64 31.50 24.02
C ALA A 170 11.07 31.39 23.46
N LEU A 171 11.42 30.22 22.89
CA LEU A 171 12.72 29.99 22.24
C LEU A 171 12.99 30.96 21.09
N ARG A 172 11.94 31.34 20.33
CA ARG A 172 12.04 32.31 19.23
C ARG A 172 12.26 33.74 19.64
N LYS A 173 11.87 34.13 20.84
CA LYS A 173 12.11 35.48 21.40
C LYS A 173 13.54 35.67 21.89
N ILE A 174 14.34 34.59 21.89
CA ILE A 174 15.76 34.68 22.24
C ILE A 174 16.54 35.22 21.03
N PRO A 175 17.35 36.31 21.19
CA PRO A 175 17.98 37.00 20.04
C PRO A 175 18.97 36.18 19.20
N LEU A 176 19.34 34.97 19.63
CA LEU A 176 20.26 34.07 18.94
C LEU A 176 19.58 33.08 17.98
N GLY A 177 18.24 32.98 17.98
CA GLY A 177 17.51 32.15 17.06
C GLY A 177 16.97 33.00 15.91
N GLY A 178 17.58 32.93 14.72
CA GLY A 178 17.01 33.53 13.53
C GLY A 178 15.57 33.08 13.30
N LEU A 179 14.80 33.81 12.48
CA LEU A 179 13.41 33.54 12.09
C LEU A 179 13.22 32.10 11.54
N ILE A 180 13.17 31.13 12.43
CA ILE A 180 12.78 29.75 12.11
C ILE A 180 11.25 29.73 12.22
N ALA A 181 10.56 29.46 11.10
CA ALA A 181 9.12 29.19 11.11
C ALA A 181 8.83 28.02 12.06
N ILE A 182 7.72 28.04 12.87
CA ILE A 182 7.31 26.86 13.65
C ILE A 182 7.15 25.75 12.64
N GLN A 183 8.11 24.84 12.66
CA GLN A 183 8.01 23.64 11.88
C GLN A 183 7.17 22.71 12.73
N VAL A 184 6.21 22.07 12.12
CA VAL A 184 5.27 21.17 12.78
C VAL A 184 6.02 19.93 13.28
N GLU A 185 7.19 19.64 12.72
CA GLU A 185 8.16 18.64 13.23
C GLU A 185 8.44 18.79 14.74
N VAL A 186 8.19 19.96 15.31
CA VAL A 186 8.24 20.17 16.76
C VAL A 186 7.18 19.36 17.48
N PHE A 187 5.98 19.24 16.93
CA PHE A 187 4.90 18.44 17.53
C PHE A 187 5.07 16.95 17.26
N GLU A 188 5.84 16.61 16.24
CA GLU A 188 6.29 15.24 15.96
C GLU A 188 7.47 14.81 16.87
N ALA A 189 8.12 15.73 17.55
CA ALA A 189 9.33 15.45 18.34
C ALA A 189 9.09 14.88 19.76
N GLY A 190 7.83 14.55 20.13
CA GLY A 190 7.48 13.80 21.34
C GLY A 190 7.23 14.63 22.61
N TYR A 191 6.60 14.00 23.57
CA TYR A 191 6.27 14.52 24.89
C TYR A 191 7.15 13.87 25.97
N SER A 192 7.11 14.36 27.22
CA SER A 192 7.84 13.69 28.30
C SER A 192 7.19 12.36 28.65
N LYS A 193 7.97 11.43 29.23
CA LYS A 193 7.46 10.11 29.63
C LYS A 193 6.22 10.22 30.53
N ASP A 194 6.19 11.15 31.47
CA ASP A 194 5.05 11.32 32.37
C ASP A 194 3.80 11.80 31.62
N GLN A 195 3.97 12.68 30.60
CA GLN A 195 2.87 13.13 29.74
C GLN A 195 2.34 11.99 28.86
N GLU A 196 3.23 11.13 28.36
CA GLU A 196 2.83 9.96 27.58
C GLU A 196 2.02 8.96 28.42
N LEU A 197 2.49 8.63 29.63
CA LEU A 197 1.77 7.74 30.55
C LEU A 197 0.44 8.34 31.00
N GLU A 198 0.35 9.66 31.16
CA GLU A 198 -0.89 10.37 31.46
C GLU A 198 -1.86 10.28 30.28
N ALA A 199 -1.39 10.57 29.06
CA ALA A 199 -2.20 10.47 27.83
C ALA A 199 -2.67 9.04 27.55
N ASP A 200 -1.82 8.03 27.80
CA ASP A 200 -2.23 6.62 27.66
C ASP A 200 -3.34 6.24 28.63
N ARG A 201 -3.18 6.61 29.90
CA ARG A 201 -4.13 6.27 30.95
C ARG A 201 -5.48 6.96 30.73
N GLU A 202 -5.46 8.28 30.58
CA GLU A 202 -6.68 9.05 30.45
C GLU A 202 -7.31 8.86 29.07
N GLY A 203 -6.53 8.73 27.99
CA GLY A 203 -7.02 8.40 26.65
C GLY A 203 -7.68 7.02 26.58
N THR A 204 -7.13 6.03 27.31
CA THR A 204 -7.80 4.72 27.42
C THR A 204 -9.13 4.84 28.17
N ARG A 205 -9.18 5.61 29.27
CA ARG A 205 -10.43 5.90 30.00
C ARG A 205 -11.45 6.57 29.09
N LEU A 206 -11.05 7.60 28.39
CA LEU A 206 -11.88 8.35 27.45
C LEU A 206 -12.47 7.44 26.37
N ALA A 207 -11.66 6.54 25.80
CA ALA A 207 -12.14 5.54 24.83
C ALA A 207 -13.17 4.57 25.46
N VAL A 208 -12.92 4.08 26.68
CA VAL A 208 -13.84 3.17 27.39
C VAL A 208 -15.15 3.88 27.75
N GLU A 209 -15.11 5.13 28.19
CA GLU A 209 -16.31 5.95 28.46
C GLU A 209 -17.13 6.21 27.20
N ALA A 210 -16.47 6.38 26.05
CA ALA A 210 -17.12 6.47 24.75
C ALA A 210 -17.67 5.12 24.23
N GLY A 211 -17.48 4.04 25.01
CA GLY A 211 -18.05 2.73 24.74
C GLY A 211 -17.15 1.77 23.97
N TYR A 212 -15.87 2.09 23.78
CA TYR A 212 -14.87 1.23 23.15
C TYR A 212 -14.28 0.20 24.12
N SER A 213 -13.62 -0.82 23.57
CA SER A 213 -12.91 -1.81 24.36
C SER A 213 -11.54 -1.28 24.79
N SER A 214 -11.17 -1.50 26.04
CA SER A 214 -9.82 -1.20 26.52
C SER A 214 -8.73 -2.05 25.86
N SER A 215 -9.09 -3.14 25.18
CA SER A 215 -8.15 -3.98 24.41
C SER A 215 -7.53 -3.23 23.22
N GLY A 216 -8.18 -2.19 22.68
CA GLY A 216 -7.68 -1.43 21.54
C GLY A 216 -6.30 -0.83 21.81
N ALA A 217 -6.10 -0.18 22.97
CA ALA A 217 -4.80 0.38 23.37
C ALA A 217 -3.73 -0.71 23.50
N ILE A 218 -4.05 -1.83 24.15
CA ILE A 218 -3.12 -2.96 24.32
C ILE A 218 -2.69 -3.53 22.97
N ARG A 219 -3.64 -3.74 22.06
CA ARG A 219 -3.38 -4.32 20.73
C ARG A 219 -2.53 -3.39 19.86
N MET A 220 -2.77 -2.09 19.92
CA MET A 220 -1.96 -1.11 19.18
C MET A 220 -0.48 -1.20 19.61
N PHE A 221 -0.19 -1.21 20.92
CA PHE A 221 1.17 -1.36 21.41
C PHE A 221 1.78 -2.73 21.11
N GLN A 222 0.99 -3.82 21.19
CA GLN A 222 1.46 -5.15 20.80
C GLN A 222 1.81 -5.21 19.30
N THR A 223 1.11 -4.48 18.46
CA THR A 223 1.43 -4.36 17.04
C THR A 223 2.76 -3.63 16.84
N PHE A 224 2.98 -2.52 17.53
CA PHE A 224 4.27 -1.82 17.51
C PHE A 224 5.43 -2.66 18.04
N GLU A 225 5.24 -3.37 19.16
CA GLU A 225 6.27 -4.24 19.73
C GLU A 225 6.63 -5.37 18.77
N ARG A 226 5.65 -6.01 18.14
CA ARG A 226 5.84 -7.06 17.15
C ARG A 226 6.65 -6.57 15.95
N LEU A 227 6.32 -5.40 15.42
CA LEU A 227 7.05 -4.76 14.32
C LEU A 227 8.49 -4.45 14.73
N TYR A 228 8.69 -3.89 15.91
CA TYR A 228 10.02 -3.60 16.45
C TYR A 228 10.88 -4.87 16.60
N GLN A 229 10.32 -5.96 17.13
CA GLN A 229 11.04 -7.23 17.30
C GLN A 229 11.42 -7.89 15.97
N GLN A 230 10.57 -7.79 14.94
CA GLN A 230 10.83 -8.35 13.61
C GLN A 230 12.03 -7.68 12.92
N THR A 231 12.36 -6.47 13.29
CA THR A 231 13.41 -5.67 12.62
C THR A 231 14.75 -5.67 13.35
N GLN A 232 14.85 -6.29 14.53
CA GLN A 232 16.12 -6.42 15.28
C GLN A 232 17.12 -7.41 14.64
N GLY A 233 16.75 -8.09 13.55
CA GLY A 233 17.59 -9.01 12.80
C GLY A 233 17.84 -8.55 11.35
N PRO A 234 18.88 -9.10 10.66
CA PRO A 234 19.03 -8.84 9.23
C PRO A 234 17.82 -9.43 8.47
N ALA A 235 17.27 -8.66 7.55
CA ALA A 235 16.18 -9.10 6.68
C ALA A 235 16.58 -10.38 5.93
N LYS A 236 15.77 -11.41 6.05
CA LYS A 236 16.01 -12.72 5.40
C LYS A 236 15.11 -12.92 4.20
N THR A 237 14.03 -12.16 4.11
CA THR A 237 13.03 -12.25 3.04
C THR A 237 12.61 -10.84 2.59
N PRO A 238 12.07 -10.68 1.36
CA PRO A 238 11.53 -9.40 0.91
C PRO A 238 10.42 -8.83 1.82
N GLU A 239 9.68 -9.70 2.53
CA GLU A 239 8.67 -9.29 3.49
C GLU A 239 9.28 -8.64 4.74
N GLU A 240 10.42 -9.17 5.21
CA GLU A 240 11.19 -8.57 6.31
C GLU A 240 11.83 -7.24 5.90
N GLU A 241 12.24 -7.09 4.63
CA GLU A 241 12.77 -5.85 4.07
C GLU A 241 11.70 -4.73 4.04
N LEU A 242 10.47 -5.05 3.68
CA LEU A 242 9.32 -4.15 3.82
C LEU A 242 9.05 -3.76 5.27
N SER A 243 9.27 -4.68 6.22
CA SER A 243 9.16 -4.39 7.65
C SER A 243 10.24 -3.43 8.12
N GLN A 244 11.44 -3.45 7.55
CA GLN A 244 12.50 -2.48 7.85
C GLN A 244 12.16 -1.06 7.36
N VAL A 245 11.60 -0.92 6.16
CA VAL A 245 11.11 0.37 5.66
C VAL A 245 9.98 0.90 6.55
N ALA A 246 9.06 0.03 6.95
CA ALA A 246 8.01 0.39 7.90
C ALA A 246 8.59 0.80 9.27
N LEU A 247 9.72 0.22 9.69
CA LEU A 247 10.38 0.58 10.95
C LEU A 247 11.11 1.91 10.88
N GLU A 248 11.81 2.22 9.79
CA GLU A 248 12.43 3.53 9.59
C GLU A 248 11.37 4.65 9.69
N THR A 249 10.17 4.39 9.17
CA THR A 249 9.02 5.29 9.30
C THR A 249 8.40 5.27 10.70
N LEU A 250 8.38 4.12 11.40
CA LEU A 250 7.99 4.00 12.81
C LEU A 250 8.99 4.62 13.78
N GLU A 251 10.27 4.77 13.42
CA GLU A 251 11.24 5.51 14.24
C GLU A 251 10.78 6.96 14.47
N GLY A 252 10.04 7.56 13.55
CA GLY A 252 9.38 8.86 13.72
C GLY A 252 8.38 8.81 14.86
N TYR A 253 7.49 7.81 14.89
CA TYR A 253 6.52 7.60 15.95
C TYR A 253 7.20 7.34 17.31
N PHE A 254 8.19 6.45 17.38
CA PHE A 254 8.91 6.17 18.63
C PHE A 254 9.80 7.30 19.11
N ARG A 255 10.16 8.26 18.25
CA ARG A 255 10.79 9.52 18.67
C ARG A 255 9.79 10.44 19.37
N SER A 256 8.55 10.43 18.95
CA SER A 256 7.47 11.19 19.58
C SER A 256 6.87 10.48 20.79
N HIS A 257 6.82 9.15 20.79
CA HIS A 257 6.19 8.33 21.81
C HIS A 257 7.13 7.18 22.23
N PRO A 258 7.66 7.16 23.45
CA PRO A 258 8.63 6.16 23.87
C PRO A 258 8.09 4.72 23.93
N LEU A 259 9.02 3.77 23.99
CA LEU A 259 8.85 2.34 23.77
C LEU A 259 7.68 1.68 24.52
N PRO A 260 7.04 0.68 23.87
CA PRO A 260 5.71 0.16 24.25
C PRO A 260 5.63 -0.63 25.56
N THR A 261 6.70 -1.28 26.02
CA THR A 261 6.62 -2.31 27.08
C THR A 261 6.08 -1.78 28.41
N GLU A 262 6.57 -0.63 28.88
CA GLU A 262 6.07 -0.03 30.12
C GLU A 262 4.64 0.50 29.95
N ARG A 263 4.30 0.99 28.77
CA ARG A 263 2.97 1.48 28.40
C ARG A 263 1.94 0.36 28.42
N ILE A 264 2.29 -0.81 27.84
CA ILE A 264 1.45 -2.02 27.89
C ILE A 264 1.21 -2.46 29.34
N ASP A 265 2.25 -2.49 30.16
CA ASP A 265 2.14 -2.88 31.58
C ASP A 265 1.25 -1.90 32.37
N GLU A 266 1.35 -0.61 32.09
CA GLU A 266 0.53 0.41 32.72
C GLU A 266 -0.95 0.26 32.34
N ILE A 267 -1.25 0.09 31.05
CA ILE A 267 -2.63 -0.12 30.58
C ILE A 267 -3.21 -1.44 31.13
N ASN A 268 -2.43 -2.52 31.16
CA ASN A 268 -2.90 -3.77 31.77
C ASN A 268 -3.22 -3.60 33.25
N ARG A 269 -2.40 -2.85 34.01
CA ARG A 269 -2.66 -2.52 35.41
C ARG A 269 -3.91 -1.66 35.57
N LEU A 270 -4.10 -0.68 34.68
CA LEU A 270 -5.28 0.18 34.66
C LEU A 270 -6.54 -0.64 34.42
N VAL A 271 -6.58 -1.49 33.36
CA VAL A 271 -7.72 -2.35 33.04
C VAL A 271 -8.09 -3.25 34.22
N ALA A 272 -7.09 -3.82 34.89
CA ALA A 272 -7.30 -4.67 36.05
C ALA A 272 -7.83 -3.87 37.27
N SER A 273 -7.33 -2.68 37.51
CA SER A 273 -7.73 -1.84 38.66
C SER A 273 -9.13 -1.23 38.50
N GLU A 274 -9.51 -0.86 37.30
CA GLU A 274 -10.81 -0.30 36.98
C GLU A 274 -11.89 -1.39 36.74
N HIS A 275 -11.49 -2.66 36.72
CA HIS A 275 -12.40 -3.80 36.49
C HIS A 275 -13.19 -3.70 35.20
N TRP A 276 -12.61 -3.14 34.13
CA TRP A 276 -13.28 -3.02 32.85
C TRP A 276 -13.48 -4.39 32.21
N GLU A 277 -14.72 -4.64 31.77
CA GLU A 277 -15.04 -5.82 30.97
C GLU A 277 -14.49 -5.66 29.56
N LEU A 278 -13.82 -6.71 29.07
CA LEU A 278 -13.40 -6.77 27.68
C LEU A 278 -14.62 -6.89 26.77
N LYS A 279 -14.86 -5.89 25.95
CA LYS A 279 -15.92 -5.88 24.93
C LYS A 279 -15.41 -6.47 23.62
N PRO A 280 -16.28 -7.04 22.78
CA PRO A 280 -15.92 -7.31 21.39
C PRO A 280 -15.51 -6.00 20.71
N GLU A 281 -14.40 -6.05 19.98
CA GLU A 281 -13.91 -4.90 19.23
C GLU A 281 -14.77 -4.67 18.00
N ARG A 282 -14.85 -3.42 17.55
CA ARG A 282 -15.56 -3.01 16.34
C ARG A 282 -14.64 -3.10 15.14
N ASP A 283 -15.20 -3.49 14.00
CA ASP A 283 -14.44 -3.52 12.74
C ASP A 283 -14.05 -2.09 12.33
N LEU A 284 -12.83 -1.93 11.84
CA LEU A 284 -12.37 -0.68 11.24
C LEU A 284 -12.98 -0.57 9.83
N GLU A 285 -14.08 0.17 9.69
CA GLU A 285 -14.87 0.20 8.45
C GLU A 285 -14.07 0.65 7.22
N VAL A 286 -13.07 1.52 7.40
CA VAL A 286 -12.20 2.02 6.33
C VAL A 286 -10.98 1.12 6.07
N ALA A 287 -10.78 0.05 6.81
CA ALA A 287 -9.63 -0.85 6.66
C ALA A 287 -9.52 -1.45 5.25
N TYR A 288 -10.66 -1.62 4.56
CA TYR A 288 -10.69 -2.12 3.19
C TYR A 288 -9.80 -1.29 2.23
N ILE A 289 -9.69 0.01 2.43
CA ILE A 289 -8.85 0.92 1.62
C ILE A 289 -7.39 0.46 1.71
N PHE A 290 -6.90 0.24 2.93
CA PHE A 290 -5.52 -0.15 3.19
C PHE A 290 -5.22 -1.60 2.76
N TRP A 291 -6.18 -2.52 2.95
CA TRP A 291 -6.05 -3.89 2.45
C TRP A 291 -6.00 -3.94 0.92
N THR A 292 -6.79 -3.10 0.24
CA THR A 292 -6.75 -2.97 -1.22
C THR A 292 -5.42 -2.40 -1.70
N ALA A 293 -4.89 -1.37 -1.04
CA ALA A 293 -3.57 -0.81 -1.36
C ALA A 293 -2.46 -1.86 -1.22
N LYS A 294 -2.45 -2.60 -0.09
CA LYS A 294 -1.52 -3.74 0.13
C LYS A 294 -1.67 -4.84 -0.92
N ALA A 295 -2.88 -5.14 -1.38
CA ALA A 295 -3.12 -6.11 -2.44
C ALA A 295 -2.49 -5.68 -3.76
N ASN A 296 -2.65 -4.39 -4.14
CA ASN A 296 -2.03 -3.84 -5.34
C ASN A 296 -0.50 -3.82 -5.24
N ALA A 297 0.07 -3.43 -4.10
CA ALA A 297 1.52 -3.48 -3.89
C ALA A 297 2.07 -4.92 -3.98
N ALA A 298 1.33 -5.91 -3.49
CA ALA A 298 1.69 -7.32 -3.64
C ALA A 298 1.61 -7.79 -5.10
N LEU A 299 0.63 -7.30 -5.89
CA LEU A 299 0.57 -7.54 -7.34
C LEU A 299 1.77 -6.96 -8.08
N GLU A 300 2.13 -5.70 -7.80
CA GLU A 300 3.30 -5.03 -8.40
C GLU A 300 4.61 -5.75 -8.07
N SER A 301 4.66 -6.38 -6.89
CA SER A 301 5.80 -7.21 -6.45
C SER A 301 5.68 -8.67 -6.88
N HIS A 302 4.76 -9.02 -7.77
CA HIS A 302 4.49 -10.38 -8.28
C HIS A 302 4.18 -11.43 -7.20
N ARG A 303 3.72 -11.00 -6.01
CA ARG A 303 3.31 -11.88 -4.91
C ARG A 303 1.83 -12.22 -5.00
N TYR A 304 1.45 -12.95 -6.07
CA TYR A 304 0.06 -13.13 -6.46
C TYR A 304 -0.81 -13.82 -5.42
N GLN A 305 -0.31 -14.88 -4.77
CA GLN A 305 -1.05 -15.55 -3.69
C GLN A 305 -1.33 -14.58 -2.53
N ARG A 306 -0.35 -13.72 -2.19
CA ARG A 306 -0.53 -12.72 -1.15
C ARG A 306 -1.51 -11.63 -1.58
N ALA A 307 -1.43 -11.17 -2.83
CA ALA A 307 -2.35 -10.19 -3.40
C ALA A 307 -3.80 -10.70 -3.37
N GLU A 308 -4.02 -11.96 -3.74
CA GLU A 308 -5.33 -12.62 -3.68
C GLU A 308 -5.90 -12.65 -2.25
N GLN A 309 -5.09 -13.06 -1.26
CA GLN A 309 -5.50 -13.09 0.14
C GLN A 309 -5.89 -11.70 0.66
N LEU A 310 -5.08 -10.67 0.34
CA LEU A 310 -5.30 -9.30 0.78
C LEU A 310 -6.55 -8.69 0.12
N ALA A 311 -6.72 -8.90 -1.19
CA ALA A 311 -7.91 -8.44 -1.91
C ALA A 311 -9.19 -9.13 -1.40
N ALA A 312 -9.14 -10.45 -1.17
CA ALA A 312 -10.25 -11.19 -0.60
C ALA A 312 -10.58 -10.74 0.83
N HIS A 313 -9.57 -10.36 1.63
CA HIS A 313 -9.80 -9.79 2.96
C HIS A 313 -10.49 -8.42 2.87
N SER A 314 -10.02 -7.55 1.97
CA SER A 314 -10.66 -6.26 1.71
C SER A 314 -12.14 -6.41 1.33
N LEU A 315 -12.44 -7.37 0.45
CA LEU A 315 -13.81 -7.64 -0.02
C LEU A 315 -14.73 -8.25 1.05
N LYS A 316 -14.19 -8.82 2.14
CA LYS A 316 -15.00 -9.24 3.29
C LYS A 316 -15.50 -8.04 4.09
N ILE A 317 -14.72 -6.96 4.16
CA ILE A 317 -15.12 -5.73 4.85
C ILE A 317 -16.13 -4.97 4.00
N ARG A 318 -15.84 -4.82 2.70
CA ARG A 318 -16.73 -4.16 1.74
C ARG A 318 -16.73 -4.93 0.42
N ALA A 319 -17.84 -5.58 0.08
CA ALA A 319 -17.93 -6.48 -1.07
C ALA A 319 -17.87 -5.76 -2.43
N GLU A 320 -18.43 -4.56 -2.54
CA GLU A 320 -18.59 -3.81 -3.79
C GLU A 320 -17.45 -2.80 -3.97
N GLN A 321 -16.23 -3.32 -4.20
CA GLN A 321 -15.05 -2.48 -4.39
C GLN A 321 -14.37 -2.78 -5.72
N PRO A 322 -14.43 -1.85 -6.70
CA PRO A 322 -13.84 -2.08 -8.01
C PRO A 322 -12.34 -2.37 -7.97
N LYS A 323 -11.58 -1.61 -7.19
CA LYS A 323 -10.11 -1.78 -7.07
C LYS A 323 -9.71 -3.12 -6.46
N ALA A 324 -10.44 -3.58 -5.43
CA ALA A 324 -10.16 -4.86 -4.79
C ALA A 324 -10.57 -6.04 -5.68
N LEU A 325 -11.69 -5.92 -6.41
CA LEU A 325 -12.12 -6.93 -7.40
C LEU A 325 -11.13 -7.03 -8.57
N ASP A 326 -10.61 -5.90 -9.09
CA ASP A 326 -9.57 -5.91 -10.13
C ASP A 326 -8.28 -6.57 -9.61
N ALA A 327 -7.85 -6.22 -8.40
CA ALA A 327 -6.67 -6.82 -7.79
C ALA A 327 -6.83 -8.34 -7.59
N LEU A 328 -8.00 -8.78 -7.11
CA LEU A 328 -8.33 -10.20 -6.95
C LEU A 328 -8.30 -10.93 -8.29
N ALA A 329 -9.00 -10.40 -9.28
CA ALA A 329 -9.10 -11.02 -10.61
C ALA A 329 -7.73 -11.14 -11.30
N ARG A 330 -6.89 -10.09 -11.19
CA ARG A 330 -5.54 -10.10 -11.75
C ARG A 330 -4.62 -11.09 -11.04
N ALA A 331 -4.71 -11.18 -9.71
CA ALA A 331 -3.94 -12.14 -8.94
C ALA A 331 -4.29 -13.60 -9.30
N GLN A 332 -5.59 -13.90 -9.46
CA GLN A 332 -6.10 -15.21 -9.88
C GLN A 332 -5.65 -15.54 -11.31
N PHE A 333 -5.74 -14.56 -12.23
CA PHE A 333 -5.29 -14.73 -13.61
C PHE A 333 -3.79 -15.08 -13.69
N ALA A 334 -2.97 -14.37 -12.95
CA ALA A 334 -1.52 -14.60 -12.90
C ALA A 334 -1.17 -16.01 -12.35
N GLN A 335 -2.00 -16.55 -11.46
CA GLN A 335 -1.86 -17.91 -10.93
C GLN A 335 -2.43 -19.00 -11.83
N ALA A 336 -2.97 -18.65 -13.00
CA ALA A 336 -3.71 -19.52 -13.92
C ALA A 336 -5.03 -20.07 -13.34
N ASP A 337 -5.58 -19.44 -12.30
CA ASP A 337 -6.95 -19.71 -11.87
C ASP A 337 -7.93 -18.84 -12.68
N PHE A 338 -8.08 -19.22 -13.94
CA PHE A 338 -8.87 -18.47 -14.91
C PHE A 338 -10.37 -18.47 -14.60
N ALA A 339 -10.87 -19.55 -13.98
CA ALA A 339 -12.27 -19.66 -13.58
C ALA A 339 -12.63 -18.61 -12.52
N SER A 340 -11.85 -18.56 -11.43
CA SER A 340 -12.04 -17.58 -10.36
C SER A 340 -11.81 -16.16 -10.85
N SER A 341 -10.82 -15.96 -11.72
CA SER A 341 -10.53 -14.66 -12.34
C SER A 341 -11.72 -14.15 -13.17
N ALA A 342 -12.30 -15.01 -14.02
CA ALA A 342 -13.49 -14.65 -14.80
C ALA A 342 -14.67 -14.26 -13.89
N GLU A 343 -14.90 -15.00 -12.81
CA GLU A 343 -15.96 -14.69 -11.85
C GLU A 343 -15.70 -13.33 -11.13
N SER A 344 -14.45 -13.04 -10.77
CA SER A 344 -14.08 -11.77 -10.16
C SER A 344 -14.23 -10.58 -11.11
N TYR A 345 -13.85 -10.74 -12.39
CA TYR A 345 -14.12 -9.73 -13.41
C TYR A 345 -15.62 -9.56 -13.70
N ARG A 346 -16.40 -10.64 -13.68
CA ARG A 346 -17.86 -10.56 -13.83
C ARG A 346 -18.48 -9.68 -12.73
N LYS A 347 -18.07 -9.89 -11.48
CA LYS A 347 -18.51 -9.03 -10.35
C LYS A 347 -18.08 -7.57 -10.51
N LEU A 348 -16.86 -7.34 -11.01
CA LEU A 348 -16.38 -5.99 -11.29
C LEU A 348 -17.25 -5.32 -12.38
N LEU A 349 -17.63 -6.05 -13.42
CA LEU A 349 -18.51 -5.57 -14.48
C LEU A 349 -19.98 -5.37 -14.06
N GLU A 350 -20.42 -5.95 -12.94
CA GLU A 350 -21.70 -5.62 -12.31
C GLU A 350 -21.70 -4.21 -11.73
N LEU A 351 -20.53 -3.72 -11.28
CA LEU A 351 -20.35 -2.38 -10.73
C LEU A 351 -20.13 -1.32 -11.83
N ASP A 352 -19.27 -1.63 -12.81
CA ASP A 352 -19.02 -0.80 -13.98
C ASP A 352 -18.96 -1.66 -15.26
N PRO A 353 -20.12 -1.85 -15.93
CA PRO A 353 -20.18 -2.66 -17.14
C PRO A 353 -19.56 -2.00 -18.37
N SER A 354 -19.18 -0.72 -18.31
CA SER A 354 -18.72 0.07 -19.46
C SER A 354 -17.19 0.16 -19.58
N ASP A 355 -16.41 -0.41 -18.67
CA ASP A 355 -14.95 -0.38 -18.76
C ASP A 355 -14.41 -1.38 -19.80
N PRO A 356 -13.88 -0.92 -20.96
CA PRO A 356 -13.42 -1.80 -22.04
C PRO A 356 -12.27 -2.72 -21.61
N LYS A 357 -11.41 -2.25 -20.71
CA LYS A 357 -10.27 -3.04 -20.22
C LYS A 357 -10.74 -4.23 -19.41
N THR A 358 -11.74 -4.01 -18.56
CA THR A 358 -12.33 -5.09 -17.76
C THR A 358 -13.08 -6.08 -18.64
N VAL A 359 -13.80 -5.61 -19.66
CA VAL A 359 -14.47 -6.49 -20.66
C VAL A 359 -13.44 -7.37 -21.38
N SER A 360 -12.34 -6.79 -21.87
CA SER A 360 -11.26 -7.52 -22.54
C SER A 360 -10.61 -8.55 -21.60
N ARG A 361 -10.29 -8.17 -20.35
CA ARG A 361 -9.72 -9.10 -19.35
C ARG A 361 -10.68 -10.23 -18.97
N PHE A 362 -11.96 -9.92 -18.81
CA PHE A 362 -13.00 -10.92 -18.56
C PHE A 362 -13.09 -11.94 -19.69
N SER A 363 -13.14 -11.48 -20.94
CA SER A 363 -13.18 -12.35 -22.10
C SER A 363 -11.92 -13.22 -22.22
N MET A 364 -10.75 -12.66 -21.92
CA MET A 364 -9.49 -13.42 -21.92
C MET A 364 -9.49 -14.50 -20.83
N ALA A 365 -9.98 -14.20 -19.63
CA ALA A 365 -10.10 -15.17 -18.55
C ALA A 365 -11.09 -16.31 -18.90
N LEU A 366 -12.24 -15.98 -19.49
CA LEU A 366 -13.18 -16.99 -19.99
C LEU A 366 -12.54 -17.89 -21.07
N GLY A 367 -11.88 -17.29 -22.07
CA GLY A 367 -11.22 -18.03 -23.15
C GLY A 367 -10.08 -18.92 -22.66
N ALA A 368 -9.32 -18.48 -21.66
CA ALA A 368 -8.25 -19.24 -21.04
C ALA A 368 -8.79 -20.39 -20.16
N HIS A 369 -9.96 -20.20 -19.54
CA HIS A 369 -10.62 -21.23 -18.72
C HIS A 369 -11.21 -22.35 -19.56
N ASP A 370 -12.08 -22.02 -20.52
CA ASP A 370 -12.74 -23.02 -21.40
C ASP A 370 -13.04 -22.41 -22.76
N ARG A 371 -12.20 -22.74 -23.76
CA ARG A 371 -12.33 -22.24 -25.14
C ARG A 371 -13.67 -22.56 -25.79
N GLN A 372 -14.31 -23.66 -25.41
CA GLN A 372 -15.57 -24.09 -26.03
C GLN A 372 -16.80 -23.40 -25.44
N GLN A 373 -16.80 -23.17 -24.12
CA GLN A 373 -17.95 -22.61 -23.43
C GLN A 373 -17.90 -21.09 -23.34
N ALA A 374 -16.71 -20.49 -23.39
CA ALA A 374 -16.45 -19.05 -23.18
C ALA A 374 -17.36 -18.13 -24.02
N ALA A 375 -17.54 -18.44 -25.31
CA ALA A 375 -18.39 -17.63 -26.18
C ALA A 375 -19.87 -17.62 -25.73
N GLY A 376 -20.36 -18.75 -25.24
CA GLY A 376 -21.73 -18.87 -24.72
C GLY A 376 -21.90 -18.14 -23.38
N GLU A 377 -20.90 -18.21 -22.52
CA GLU A 377 -20.90 -17.51 -21.22
C GLU A 377 -20.83 -16.01 -21.40
N PHE A 378 -19.92 -15.53 -22.24
CA PHE A 378 -19.78 -14.11 -22.56
C PHE A 378 -21.08 -13.55 -23.15
N ARG A 379 -21.74 -14.28 -24.07
CA ARG A 379 -23.02 -13.86 -24.64
C ARG A 379 -24.10 -13.73 -23.57
N ARG A 380 -24.25 -14.73 -22.69
CA ARG A 380 -25.22 -14.66 -21.57
C ARG A 380 -25.00 -13.44 -20.69
N TRP A 381 -23.73 -13.14 -20.39
CA TRP A 381 -23.39 -11.93 -19.63
C TRP A 381 -23.75 -10.67 -20.45
N ALA A 382 -23.33 -10.55 -21.70
CA ALA A 382 -23.59 -9.40 -22.56
C ALA A 382 -25.09 -9.11 -22.75
N ASP A 383 -25.92 -10.16 -22.91
CA ASP A 383 -27.37 -10.03 -23.01
C ASP A 383 -28.00 -9.47 -21.70
N SER A 384 -27.38 -9.74 -20.56
CA SER A 384 -27.82 -9.23 -19.25
C SER A 384 -27.33 -7.82 -18.97
N ALA A 385 -26.19 -7.42 -19.53
CA ALA A 385 -25.49 -6.16 -19.28
C ALA A 385 -26.03 -5.02 -20.16
N LYS A 386 -27.23 -4.52 -19.88
CA LYS A 386 -27.99 -3.53 -20.68
C LYS A 386 -27.29 -2.18 -20.94
N ARG A 387 -26.10 -1.92 -20.42
CA ARG A 387 -25.39 -0.63 -20.47
C ARG A 387 -24.07 -0.65 -21.23
N VAL A 388 -23.64 -1.80 -21.75
CA VAL A 388 -22.37 -1.89 -22.47
C VAL A 388 -22.54 -1.43 -23.92
N PRO A 389 -21.73 -0.50 -24.43
CA PRO A 389 -21.74 -0.14 -25.83
C PRO A 389 -21.46 -1.36 -26.71
N SER A 390 -22.26 -1.58 -27.76
CA SER A 390 -22.11 -2.75 -28.63
C SER A 390 -20.74 -2.80 -29.33
N SER A 391 -20.11 -1.66 -29.57
CA SER A 391 -18.76 -1.56 -30.14
C SER A 391 -17.68 -2.22 -29.26
N GLU A 392 -17.77 -2.11 -27.94
CA GLU A 392 -16.80 -2.67 -26.99
C GLU A 392 -16.92 -4.19 -26.82
N LEU A 393 -18.10 -4.75 -27.14
CA LEU A 393 -18.36 -6.19 -27.06
C LEU A 393 -17.94 -6.96 -28.31
N GLN A 394 -17.78 -6.28 -29.45
CA GLN A 394 -17.62 -6.94 -30.75
C GLN A 394 -16.30 -7.71 -30.84
N VAL A 395 -15.17 -7.12 -30.50
CA VAL A 395 -13.86 -7.78 -30.56
C VAL A 395 -13.76 -8.95 -29.59
N PRO A 396 -14.10 -8.81 -28.28
CA PRO A 396 -14.13 -9.95 -27.36
C PRO A 396 -15.07 -11.08 -27.81
N ALA A 397 -16.28 -10.75 -28.27
CA ALA A 397 -17.24 -11.76 -28.75
C ALA A 397 -16.71 -12.51 -29.97
N ALA A 398 -16.12 -11.80 -30.94
CA ALA A 398 -15.49 -12.40 -32.12
C ALA A 398 -14.32 -13.31 -31.72
N GLY A 399 -13.46 -12.83 -30.81
CA GLY A 399 -12.32 -13.58 -30.28
C GLY A 399 -12.71 -14.89 -29.63
N LEU A 400 -13.74 -14.88 -28.79
CA LEU A 400 -14.24 -16.09 -28.14
C LEU A 400 -14.89 -17.06 -29.10
N GLN A 401 -15.57 -16.57 -30.14
CA GLN A 401 -16.08 -17.42 -31.24
C GLN A 401 -14.94 -18.09 -32.01
N LEU A 402 -13.84 -17.37 -32.28
CA LEU A 402 -12.64 -17.95 -32.90
C LEU A 402 -12.05 -19.07 -32.05
N LEU A 403 -11.91 -18.88 -30.75
CA LEU A 403 -11.41 -19.91 -29.83
C LEU A 403 -12.31 -21.15 -29.81
N ALA A 404 -13.63 -20.98 -29.98
CA ALA A 404 -14.61 -22.06 -30.08
C ALA A 404 -14.63 -22.73 -31.47
N GLY A 405 -13.77 -22.30 -32.42
CA GLY A 405 -13.69 -22.84 -33.77
C GLY A 405 -14.71 -22.25 -34.76
N ASN A 406 -15.44 -21.21 -34.39
CA ASN A 406 -16.47 -20.57 -35.25
C ASN A 406 -15.87 -19.32 -35.94
N SER A 407 -15.08 -19.55 -36.99
CA SER A 407 -14.39 -18.48 -37.73
C SER A 407 -15.33 -17.62 -38.60
N GLU A 408 -16.46 -18.12 -39.01
CA GLU A 408 -17.40 -17.39 -39.87
C GLU A 408 -18.00 -16.17 -39.14
N SER A 409 -18.43 -16.34 -37.90
CA SER A 409 -18.96 -15.24 -37.09
C SER A 409 -17.92 -14.14 -36.87
N ALA A 410 -16.63 -14.50 -36.70
CA ALA A 410 -15.56 -13.53 -36.53
C ALA A 410 -15.24 -12.79 -37.84
N ARG A 411 -15.32 -13.45 -39.00
CA ARG A 411 -15.10 -12.79 -40.30
C ARG A 411 -16.18 -11.75 -40.61
N GLN A 412 -17.43 -12.01 -40.27
CA GLN A 412 -18.52 -11.04 -40.46
C GLN A 412 -18.30 -9.77 -39.61
N LEU A 413 -17.85 -9.93 -38.38
CA LEU A 413 -17.54 -8.81 -37.48
C LEU A 413 -16.30 -8.02 -37.93
N GLN A 414 -15.35 -8.66 -38.62
CA GLN A 414 -14.11 -8.03 -39.08
C GLN A 414 -14.32 -6.84 -40.02
N TYR A 415 -15.35 -6.86 -40.88
CA TYR A 415 -15.63 -5.76 -41.81
C TYR A 415 -16.09 -4.48 -41.13
N ASP A 416 -16.76 -4.58 -39.98
CA ASP A 416 -17.29 -3.44 -39.24
C ASP A 416 -16.23 -2.84 -38.28
N LEU A 417 -15.17 -3.58 -37.93
CA LEU A 417 -14.15 -3.24 -36.93
C LEU A 417 -12.86 -2.64 -37.52
N LEU A 418 -12.74 -2.56 -38.85
CA LEU A 418 -11.49 -2.19 -39.54
C LEU A 418 -11.08 -0.71 -39.43
N THR A 419 -11.59 0.06 -38.48
CA THR A 419 -11.33 1.48 -38.39
C THR A 419 -10.16 1.84 -37.49
N GLU A 420 -9.97 1.15 -36.36
CA GLU A 420 -8.99 1.50 -35.34
C GLU A 420 -7.85 0.46 -35.20
N ALA A 421 -6.63 0.96 -34.94
CA ALA A 421 -5.46 0.10 -34.83
C ALA A 421 -5.51 -0.82 -33.60
N ASP A 422 -6.12 -0.38 -32.49
CA ASP A 422 -6.28 -1.18 -31.28
C ASP A 422 -7.19 -2.38 -31.50
N GLU A 423 -8.35 -2.15 -32.13
CA GLU A 423 -9.33 -3.19 -32.45
C GLU A 423 -8.74 -4.23 -33.39
N MET A 424 -8.00 -3.78 -34.43
CA MET A 424 -7.27 -4.68 -35.33
C MET A 424 -6.21 -5.50 -34.62
N GLY A 425 -5.43 -4.86 -33.75
CA GLY A 425 -4.38 -5.52 -32.99
C GLY A 425 -4.93 -6.54 -32.00
N GLU A 426 -6.06 -6.23 -31.35
CA GLU A 426 -6.73 -7.15 -30.43
C GLU A 426 -7.39 -8.31 -31.17
N LEU A 427 -8.15 -8.06 -32.23
CA LEU A 427 -8.74 -9.12 -33.03
C LEU A 427 -7.67 -10.00 -33.69
N GLY A 428 -6.57 -9.41 -34.16
CA GLY A 428 -5.42 -10.15 -34.66
C GLY A 428 -4.81 -11.08 -33.64
N TRP A 429 -4.78 -10.64 -32.35
CA TRP A 429 -4.32 -11.49 -31.25
C TRP A 429 -5.25 -12.67 -30.98
N TRP A 430 -6.57 -12.46 -31.05
CA TRP A 430 -7.53 -13.55 -30.96
C TRP A 430 -7.38 -14.59 -32.08
N TYR A 431 -7.12 -14.16 -33.32
CA TYR A 431 -6.80 -15.07 -34.43
C TYR A 431 -5.50 -15.85 -34.16
N TYR A 432 -4.49 -15.20 -33.57
CA TYR A 432 -3.26 -15.87 -33.12
C TYR A 432 -3.54 -16.99 -32.11
N LEU A 433 -4.31 -16.70 -31.08
CA LEU A 433 -4.69 -17.65 -30.03
C LEU A 433 -5.55 -18.81 -30.59
N ALA A 434 -6.34 -18.54 -31.61
CA ALA A 434 -7.14 -19.57 -32.34
C ALA A 434 -6.30 -20.39 -33.34
N GLY A 435 -5.04 -20.01 -33.60
CA GLY A 435 -4.15 -20.69 -34.54
C GLY A 435 -4.31 -20.29 -36.00
N ASP A 436 -5.15 -19.29 -36.33
CA ASP A 436 -5.28 -18.74 -37.70
C ASP A 436 -4.19 -17.67 -37.93
N LEU A 437 -2.98 -18.12 -38.17
CA LEU A 437 -1.81 -17.27 -38.35
C LEU A 437 -1.89 -16.33 -39.58
N PRO A 438 -2.47 -16.71 -40.74
CA PRO A 438 -2.64 -15.80 -41.85
C PRO A 438 -3.50 -14.58 -41.50
N SER A 439 -4.64 -14.79 -40.86
CA SER A 439 -5.56 -13.72 -40.45
C SER A 439 -4.92 -12.87 -39.34
N ALA A 440 -4.27 -13.50 -38.36
CA ALA A 440 -3.54 -12.83 -37.30
C ALA A 440 -2.47 -11.89 -37.85
N SER A 441 -1.60 -12.38 -38.74
CA SER A 441 -0.53 -11.60 -39.34
C SER A 441 -1.07 -10.42 -40.14
N SER A 442 -2.09 -10.65 -40.96
CA SER A 442 -2.71 -9.59 -41.78
C SER A 442 -3.28 -8.43 -40.94
N LEU A 443 -4.00 -8.74 -39.87
CA LEU A 443 -4.59 -7.73 -38.98
C LEU A 443 -3.55 -7.00 -38.17
N ILE A 444 -2.60 -7.73 -37.56
CA ILE A 444 -1.55 -7.12 -36.75
C ILE A 444 -0.64 -6.26 -37.62
N ASP A 445 -0.27 -6.71 -38.83
CA ASP A 445 0.53 -5.91 -39.78
C ASP A 445 -0.20 -4.62 -40.17
N SER A 446 -1.52 -4.69 -40.41
CA SER A 446 -2.34 -3.52 -40.68
C SER A 446 -2.39 -2.55 -39.47
N ALA A 447 -2.52 -3.07 -38.26
CA ALA A 447 -2.49 -2.27 -37.03
C ALA A 447 -1.11 -1.58 -36.85
N VAL A 448 -0.02 -2.29 -37.08
CA VAL A 448 1.35 -1.75 -37.03
C VAL A 448 1.57 -0.67 -38.09
N GLN A 449 1.02 -0.84 -39.31
CA GLN A 449 1.10 0.21 -40.36
C GLN A 449 0.40 1.50 -39.92
N ARG A 450 -0.71 1.41 -39.19
CA ARG A 450 -1.44 2.60 -38.68
C ARG A 450 -0.73 3.24 -37.49
N ARG A 451 -0.12 2.45 -36.60
CA ARG A 451 0.65 2.92 -35.44
C ARG A 451 2.03 2.27 -35.38
N PRO A 452 2.99 2.69 -36.21
CA PRO A 452 4.31 2.07 -36.32
C PRO A 452 5.14 2.13 -35.03
N GLY A 453 4.88 3.10 -34.17
CA GLY A 453 5.59 3.30 -32.90
C GLY A 453 4.99 2.54 -31.71
N ASP A 454 3.89 1.80 -31.89
CA ASP A 454 3.23 1.08 -30.80
C ASP A 454 4.01 -0.20 -30.44
N PRO A 455 4.60 -0.26 -29.22
CA PRO A 455 5.43 -1.40 -28.84
C PRO A 455 4.63 -2.69 -28.63
N VAL A 456 3.39 -2.61 -28.19
CA VAL A 456 2.53 -3.79 -27.96
C VAL A 456 2.20 -4.44 -29.30
N LEU A 457 1.80 -3.65 -30.29
CA LEU A 457 1.53 -4.15 -31.65
C LEU A 457 2.79 -4.77 -32.29
N ARG A 458 3.95 -4.18 -32.05
CA ARG A 458 5.23 -4.74 -32.53
C ARG A 458 5.56 -6.08 -31.90
N VAL A 459 5.34 -6.25 -30.58
CA VAL A 459 5.55 -7.55 -29.92
C VAL A 459 4.57 -8.59 -30.45
N ARG A 460 3.30 -8.25 -30.63
CA ARG A 460 2.32 -9.15 -31.27
C ARG A 460 2.73 -9.53 -32.71
N GLN A 461 3.26 -8.58 -33.48
CA GLN A 461 3.82 -8.84 -34.81
C GLN A 461 5.01 -9.82 -34.77
N ALA A 462 5.88 -9.66 -33.77
CA ALA A 462 7.01 -10.58 -33.60
C ALA A 462 6.54 -12.01 -33.28
N TRP A 463 5.50 -12.17 -32.45
CA TRP A 463 4.93 -13.48 -32.18
C TRP A 463 4.40 -14.18 -33.45
N THR A 464 3.72 -13.47 -34.35
CA THR A 464 3.28 -14.05 -35.63
C THR A 464 4.47 -14.45 -36.51
N LYS A 465 5.57 -13.68 -36.52
CA LYS A 465 6.81 -14.01 -37.25
C LYS A 465 7.54 -15.21 -36.66
N ILE A 466 7.55 -15.36 -35.32
CA ILE A 466 8.10 -16.53 -34.61
C ILE A 466 7.34 -17.80 -35.03
N GLU A 467 6.00 -17.73 -35.04
CA GLU A 467 5.17 -18.86 -35.51
C GLU A 467 5.45 -19.26 -36.94
N ALA A 468 5.68 -18.28 -37.81
CA ALA A 468 6.06 -18.49 -39.20
C ALA A 468 7.55 -18.88 -39.40
N MET A 469 8.31 -19.10 -38.32
CA MET A 469 9.76 -19.40 -38.34
C MET A 469 10.61 -18.32 -39.00
N ARG A 470 10.11 -17.07 -39.06
CA ARG A 470 10.85 -15.90 -39.57
C ARG A 470 11.61 -15.24 -38.40
N LEU A 471 12.55 -15.99 -37.83
CA LEU A 471 13.19 -15.64 -36.55
C LEU A 471 14.01 -14.36 -36.61
N SER A 472 14.76 -14.14 -37.68
CA SER A 472 15.54 -12.91 -37.88
C SER A 472 14.66 -11.67 -37.97
N ASP A 473 13.54 -11.78 -38.73
CA ASP A 473 12.58 -10.67 -38.88
C ASP A 473 11.85 -10.38 -37.56
N ALA A 474 11.63 -11.41 -36.73
CA ALA A 474 11.04 -11.25 -35.40
C ALA A 474 11.99 -10.47 -34.47
N LEU A 475 13.26 -10.86 -34.42
CA LEU A 475 14.28 -10.18 -33.61
C LEU A 475 14.47 -8.71 -34.04
N GLU A 476 14.50 -8.43 -35.34
CA GLU A 476 14.56 -7.06 -35.86
C GLU A 476 13.33 -6.24 -35.42
N THR A 477 12.14 -6.82 -35.51
CA THR A 477 10.90 -6.18 -35.07
C THR A 477 10.93 -5.84 -33.58
N LEU A 478 11.40 -6.76 -32.74
CA LEU A 478 11.50 -6.55 -31.28
C LEU A 478 12.54 -5.48 -30.92
N ASN A 479 13.65 -5.39 -31.67
CA ASN A 479 14.65 -4.36 -31.46
C ASN A 479 14.12 -2.96 -31.87
N ALA A 480 13.35 -2.89 -32.96
CA ALA A 480 12.72 -1.64 -33.40
C ALA A 480 11.62 -1.14 -32.47
N ALA A 481 10.96 -2.03 -31.69
CA ALA A 481 9.86 -1.68 -30.81
C ALA A 481 10.29 -0.86 -29.58
N TYR A 482 11.41 -1.23 -28.93
CA TYR A 482 11.81 -0.69 -27.63
C TYR A 482 13.25 -0.18 -27.57
N GLY A 483 13.97 -0.21 -28.68
CA GLY A 483 15.42 0.01 -28.70
C GLY A 483 16.22 -1.20 -28.16
N GLU A 484 17.51 -1.21 -28.39
CA GLU A 484 18.38 -2.26 -27.86
C GLU A 484 18.46 -2.20 -26.33
N GLY A 485 18.31 -3.35 -25.67
CA GLY A 485 18.52 -3.48 -24.22
C GLY A 485 17.32 -3.13 -23.32
N SER A 486 16.14 -2.77 -23.85
CA SER A 486 14.96 -2.55 -23.00
C SER A 486 14.46 -3.86 -22.35
N PRO A 487 14.39 -3.96 -21.02
CA PRO A 487 14.07 -5.21 -20.30
C PRO A 487 12.56 -5.47 -20.15
N VAL A 488 11.73 -5.07 -21.12
CA VAL A 488 10.28 -5.35 -21.09
C VAL A 488 10.04 -6.85 -21.15
N PRO A 489 9.35 -7.46 -20.15
CA PRO A 489 9.30 -8.91 -19.97
C PRO A 489 8.76 -9.67 -21.19
N GLU A 490 7.64 -9.21 -21.78
CA GLU A 490 7.03 -9.87 -22.93
C GLU A 490 7.96 -9.81 -24.17
N ARG A 491 8.64 -8.70 -24.39
CA ARG A 491 9.68 -8.56 -25.42
C ARG A 491 10.84 -9.53 -25.20
N MET A 492 11.31 -9.64 -23.94
CA MET A 492 12.43 -10.54 -23.60
C MET A 492 12.02 -12.00 -23.82
N MET A 493 10.78 -12.36 -23.46
CA MET A 493 10.27 -13.71 -23.71
C MET A 493 10.15 -14.02 -25.21
N ALA A 494 9.64 -13.09 -26.00
CA ALA A 494 9.55 -13.27 -27.45
C ALA A 494 10.96 -13.44 -28.09
N ARG A 495 11.96 -12.68 -27.62
CA ARG A 495 13.34 -12.85 -28.03
C ARG A 495 13.89 -14.21 -27.60
N ALA A 496 13.70 -14.60 -26.35
CA ALA A 496 14.14 -15.88 -25.83
C ALA A 496 13.60 -17.05 -26.67
N VAL A 497 12.31 -17.03 -27.01
CA VAL A 497 11.70 -18.06 -27.85
C VAL A 497 12.28 -18.05 -29.28
N ALA A 498 12.47 -16.86 -29.87
CA ALA A 498 13.07 -16.75 -31.21
C ALA A 498 14.51 -17.28 -31.24
N GLU A 499 15.31 -16.95 -30.25
CA GLU A 499 16.71 -17.40 -30.11
C GLU A 499 16.79 -18.91 -29.80
N TRP A 500 15.88 -19.43 -28.95
CA TRP A 500 15.81 -20.86 -28.67
C TRP A 500 15.52 -21.67 -29.94
N LEU A 501 14.52 -21.27 -30.70
CA LEU A 501 14.19 -21.88 -31.99
C LEU A 501 15.30 -21.70 -33.02
N GLY A 502 16.06 -20.59 -32.93
CA GLY A 502 17.25 -20.30 -33.73
C GLY A 502 18.52 -21.02 -33.26
N GLN A 503 18.41 -21.99 -32.34
CA GLN A 503 19.53 -22.78 -31.80
C GLN A 503 20.61 -21.92 -31.10
N GLN A 504 20.23 -20.85 -30.42
CA GLN A 504 21.11 -19.98 -29.63
C GLN A 504 20.76 -20.10 -28.11
N PRO A 505 20.97 -21.27 -27.48
CA PRO A 505 20.43 -21.55 -26.14
C PRO A 505 21.01 -20.65 -25.04
N ASP A 506 22.26 -20.19 -25.18
CA ASP A 506 22.87 -19.35 -24.14
C ASP A 506 22.28 -17.94 -24.13
N GLN A 507 21.96 -17.38 -25.30
CA GLN A 507 21.30 -16.08 -25.40
C GLN A 507 19.84 -16.21 -24.96
N ALA A 508 19.15 -17.23 -25.46
CA ALA A 508 17.76 -17.52 -25.12
C ALA A 508 17.55 -17.64 -23.60
N LEU A 509 18.45 -18.33 -22.89
CA LEU A 509 18.32 -18.47 -21.43
C LEU A 509 18.56 -17.17 -20.67
N ARG A 510 19.44 -16.29 -21.12
CA ARG A 510 19.61 -14.97 -20.51
C ARG A 510 18.36 -14.11 -20.66
N ASP A 511 17.82 -14.05 -21.87
CA ASP A 511 16.60 -13.29 -22.14
C ASP A 511 15.38 -13.89 -21.41
N PHE A 512 15.33 -15.21 -21.30
CA PHE A 512 14.33 -15.94 -20.54
C PHE A 512 14.37 -15.62 -19.04
N GLU A 513 15.57 -15.56 -18.44
CA GLU A 513 15.73 -15.18 -17.03
C GLU A 513 15.28 -13.73 -16.79
N THR A 514 15.67 -12.82 -17.66
CA THR A 514 15.20 -11.43 -17.59
C THR A 514 13.68 -11.31 -17.74
N ALA A 515 13.07 -12.11 -18.62
CA ALA A 515 11.63 -12.15 -18.76
C ALA A 515 10.94 -12.66 -17.47
N LEU A 516 11.49 -13.69 -16.82
CA LEU A 516 10.94 -14.25 -15.58
C LEU A 516 11.09 -13.29 -14.38
N GLU A 517 12.13 -12.47 -14.33
CA GLU A 517 12.31 -11.45 -13.27
C GLU A 517 11.19 -10.40 -13.32
N GLY A 518 10.77 -10.00 -14.51
CA GLY A 518 9.73 -8.99 -14.70
C GLY A 518 8.30 -9.56 -14.87
N GLN A 519 8.16 -10.87 -15.17
CA GLN A 519 6.87 -11.54 -15.36
C GLN A 519 6.99 -13.03 -15.02
N PRO A 520 6.94 -13.39 -13.75
CA PRO A 520 7.16 -14.78 -13.30
C PRO A 520 6.05 -15.75 -13.72
N GLU A 521 4.89 -15.29 -14.20
CA GLU A 521 3.81 -16.13 -14.75
C GLU A 521 4.28 -17.02 -15.90
N TRP A 522 5.29 -16.61 -16.64
CA TRP A 522 5.93 -17.43 -17.67
C TRP A 522 6.52 -18.75 -17.14
N ALA A 523 6.77 -18.84 -15.82
CA ALA A 523 7.15 -20.11 -15.20
C ALA A 523 5.98 -21.07 -14.99
N ASN A 524 4.73 -20.63 -15.12
CA ASN A 524 3.54 -21.44 -14.97
C ASN A 524 3.12 -22.02 -16.33
N SER A 525 3.31 -23.33 -16.53
CA SER A 525 2.99 -23.99 -17.80
C SER A 525 1.52 -23.85 -18.19
N SER A 526 0.59 -23.95 -17.24
CA SER A 526 -0.86 -23.80 -17.50
C SER A 526 -1.19 -22.39 -17.99
N TRP A 527 -0.52 -21.36 -17.44
CA TRP A 527 -0.68 -19.99 -17.88
C TRP A 527 -0.18 -19.80 -19.33
N VAL A 528 0.99 -20.35 -19.64
CA VAL A 528 1.57 -20.26 -20.99
C VAL A 528 0.74 -21.03 -22.03
N GLU A 529 0.31 -22.25 -21.70
CA GLU A 529 -0.52 -23.08 -22.59
C GLU A 529 -1.89 -22.46 -22.89
N ALA A 530 -2.47 -21.74 -21.95
CA ALA A 530 -3.74 -21.06 -22.13
C ALA A 530 -3.64 -19.82 -23.06
N LEU A 531 -2.54 -19.09 -23.00
CA LEU A 531 -2.38 -17.76 -23.58
C LEU A 531 -1.46 -17.70 -24.79
N TYR A 532 -0.79 -18.79 -25.13
CA TYR A 532 0.15 -18.86 -26.26
C TYR A 532 -0.01 -20.15 -27.07
N SER A 533 0.67 -20.20 -28.19
CA SER A 533 0.64 -21.37 -29.04
C SER A 533 1.36 -22.59 -28.43
N PRO A 534 1.05 -23.82 -28.89
CA PRO A 534 1.79 -25.02 -28.49
C PRO A 534 3.30 -24.95 -28.75
N LYS A 535 3.72 -24.24 -29.82
CA LYS A 535 5.14 -24.02 -30.15
C LYS A 535 5.82 -23.16 -29.08
N VAL A 536 5.20 -22.06 -28.68
CA VAL A 536 5.71 -21.18 -27.60
C VAL A 536 5.74 -21.93 -26.28
N ALA A 537 4.65 -22.59 -25.92
CA ALA A 537 4.56 -23.36 -24.67
C ALA A 537 5.66 -24.46 -24.60
N SER A 538 5.87 -25.19 -25.70
CA SER A 538 6.95 -26.19 -25.78
C SER A 538 8.34 -25.54 -25.63
N SER A 539 8.59 -24.41 -26.27
CA SER A 539 9.87 -23.70 -26.19
C SER A 539 10.16 -23.20 -24.77
N VAL A 540 9.15 -22.62 -24.11
CA VAL A 540 9.24 -22.17 -22.71
C VAL A 540 9.51 -23.36 -21.78
N GLY A 541 8.79 -24.46 -21.93
CA GLY A 541 9.01 -25.68 -21.14
C GLY A 541 10.42 -26.27 -21.31
N GLN A 542 10.96 -26.25 -22.53
CA GLN A 542 12.33 -26.70 -22.81
C GLN A 542 13.37 -25.76 -22.17
N MET A 543 13.18 -24.45 -22.26
CA MET A 543 14.08 -23.47 -21.59
C MET A 543 14.04 -23.62 -20.07
N GLN A 544 12.87 -23.85 -19.47
CA GLN A 544 12.76 -24.13 -18.04
C GLN A 544 13.52 -25.40 -17.63
N ALA A 545 13.38 -26.49 -18.38
CA ALA A 545 14.07 -27.74 -18.12
C ALA A 545 15.59 -27.58 -18.23
N GLU A 546 16.08 -26.87 -19.25
CA GLU A 546 17.52 -26.62 -19.46
C GLU A 546 18.10 -25.71 -18.37
N ARG A 547 17.37 -24.66 -17.97
CA ARG A 547 17.74 -23.80 -16.84
C ARG A 547 17.91 -24.61 -15.56
N GLU A 548 16.95 -25.45 -15.23
CA GLU A 548 17.02 -26.30 -14.03
C GLU A 548 18.18 -27.31 -14.09
N ARG A 549 18.43 -27.89 -15.28
CA ARG A 549 19.57 -28.77 -15.50
C ARG A 549 20.90 -28.05 -15.23
N ARG A 550 21.08 -26.82 -15.76
CA ARG A 550 22.30 -26.03 -15.55
C ARG A 550 22.49 -25.66 -14.09
N ARG A 551 21.41 -25.26 -13.40
CA ARG A 551 21.44 -24.95 -11.97
C ARG A 551 21.88 -26.14 -11.11
N LYS A 552 21.36 -27.33 -11.40
CA LYS A 552 21.78 -28.56 -10.70
C LYS A 552 23.26 -28.89 -10.92
N LEU A 553 23.77 -28.72 -12.13
CA LEU A 553 25.19 -28.92 -12.44
C LEU A 553 26.08 -27.92 -11.69
N GLN A 554 25.72 -26.65 -11.63
CA GLN A 554 26.45 -25.63 -10.87
C GLN A 554 26.51 -25.97 -9.37
N LEU A 555 25.37 -26.36 -8.78
CA LEU A 555 25.30 -26.77 -7.39
C LEU A 555 26.12 -28.04 -7.09
N ALA A 556 26.20 -28.96 -8.04
CA ALA A 556 27.02 -30.17 -7.90
C ALA A 556 28.53 -29.85 -7.94
N HIS A 557 28.97 -28.86 -8.71
CA HIS A 557 30.38 -28.42 -8.80
C HIS A 557 30.79 -27.46 -7.67
N SER A 558 29.83 -26.85 -6.96
CA SER A 558 30.10 -25.93 -5.83
C SER A 558 30.11 -26.62 -4.45
N ARG A 559 29.87 -27.94 -4.38
CA ARG A 559 30.06 -28.72 -3.14
C ARG A 559 31.53 -29.12 -3.06
N PRO A 560 32.27 -28.72 -1.99
CA PRO A 560 33.68 -29.04 -1.79
C PRO A 560 33.93 -30.54 -1.59
#